data_e61d008fcfb7c9a14e4b99358a2796f1
#
_entry.id   e61d008fcfb7c9a14e4b99358a2796f1
#
_cell.length_a   1.000
_cell.length_b   1.000
_cell.length_c   1.000
_cell.angle_alpha   90.00
_cell.angle_beta   90.00
_cell.angle_gamma   90.00
#
_symmetry.space_group_name_H-M   'P 1'
#
loop_
_entity.id
_entity.type
_entity.pdbx_description
1 polymer ?
#
loop_
_entity_poly.entity_id
_entity_poly.type
_entity_poly.pdbx_seq_one_letter_code
_entity_poly.pdbx_strand_id
1 'polypeptide(L)'
;MKKITNNSLNTAGGIVFSENKILFIFKKNKWDLPKGKIGKNRSKLDTAIEEIYEETGVFKKNLKVVKKLVPTYYFKKINGKNVLKQTTWYRFNYSGDLEAPFVPALDENITHCEWVDIVDMKKIFKNTHERIKYIIDLFLVDLKAERKKQLN
;
A
#
# COMPACT_ATOMS: atom_id res chain seq x y z
N MET A 1 38.84 -5.46 1.00
CA MET A 1 37.68 -5.01 0.18
C MET A 1 36.48 -4.77 1.08
N LYS A 2 36.04 -3.53 1.16
CA LYS A 2 34.84 -3.22 1.94
C LYS A 2 33.63 -3.89 1.27
N LYS A 3 33.00 -4.82 1.98
CA LYS A 3 31.68 -5.30 1.58
C LYS A 3 30.76 -4.11 1.46
N ILE A 4 30.24 -3.84 0.28
CA ILE A 4 29.15 -2.92 0.11
C ILE A 4 27.98 -3.57 0.85
N THR A 5 27.79 -3.16 2.11
CA THR A 5 26.58 -3.54 2.82
C THR A 5 25.42 -2.92 2.05
N ASN A 6 24.59 -3.78 1.51
CA ASN A 6 23.39 -3.37 0.79
C ASN A 6 22.45 -2.69 1.78
N ASN A 7 22.62 -1.36 1.95
CA ASN A 7 21.78 -0.54 2.81
C ASN A 7 20.43 -0.33 2.14
N SER A 8 19.70 -1.43 1.90
CA SER A 8 18.36 -1.37 1.32
C SER A 8 17.37 -2.09 2.23
N LEU A 9 16.17 -1.53 2.31
CA LEU A 9 15.02 -2.15 2.97
C LEU A 9 13.99 -2.48 1.90
N ASN A 10 13.61 -3.74 1.85
CA ASN A 10 12.60 -4.22 0.92
C ASN A 10 11.28 -4.43 1.64
N THR A 11 10.24 -3.76 1.16
CA THR A 11 8.88 -3.86 1.68
C THR A 11 7.92 -4.25 0.56
N ALA A 12 6.75 -4.74 0.94
CA ALA A 12 5.67 -5.04 0.01
C ALA A 12 4.34 -4.59 0.60
N GLY A 13 3.46 -4.14 -0.26
CA GLY A 13 2.15 -3.68 0.16
C GLY A 13 1.17 -3.62 -0.99
N GLY A 14 0.02 -3.01 -0.77
CA GLY A 14 -1.03 -3.05 -1.77
C GLY A 14 -1.95 -1.85 -1.83
N ILE A 15 -2.49 -1.65 -3.03
CA ILE A 15 -3.67 -0.85 -3.26
C ILE A 15 -4.86 -1.81 -3.24
N VAL A 16 -5.69 -1.71 -2.23
CA VAL A 16 -6.87 -2.54 -2.04
C VAL A 16 -8.09 -1.75 -2.51
N PHE A 17 -8.82 -2.28 -3.48
CA PHE A 17 -9.87 -1.56 -4.18
C PHE A 17 -11.19 -2.32 -4.15
N SER A 18 -12.27 -1.60 -3.89
CA SER A 18 -13.63 -2.13 -3.92
C SER A 18 -14.63 -0.99 -4.09
N GLU A 19 -15.58 -1.14 -5.00
CA GLU A 19 -16.70 -0.19 -5.20
C GLU A 19 -16.25 1.28 -5.27
N ASN A 20 -15.25 1.56 -6.10
CA ASN A 20 -14.66 2.90 -6.28
C ASN A 20 -13.95 3.45 -5.03
N LYS A 21 -13.60 2.59 -4.08
CA LYS A 21 -12.90 3.00 -2.86
C LYS A 21 -11.55 2.31 -2.75
N ILE A 22 -10.58 3.05 -2.24
CA ILE A 22 -9.24 2.56 -1.92
C ILE A 22 -9.07 2.54 -0.41
N LEU A 23 -8.43 1.49 0.09
CA LEU A 23 -8.11 1.37 1.51
C LEU A 23 -6.84 2.15 1.85
N PHE A 24 -6.97 3.10 2.76
CA PHE A 24 -5.86 3.87 3.31
C PHE A 24 -5.67 3.61 4.80
N ILE A 25 -4.44 3.73 5.24
CA ILE A 25 -4.09 3.80 6.67
C ILE A 25 -3.68 5.22 7.00
N PHE A 26 -3.92 5.65 8.24
CA PHE A 26 -3.42 6.92 8.76
C PHE A 26 -2.31 6.61 9.75
N LYS A 27 -1.08 6.90 9.33
CA LYS A 27 0.15 6.53 10.04
C LYS A 27 1.03 7.76 10.25
N LYS A 28 1.41 8.00 11.49
CA LYS A 28 2.29 9.16 11.84
C LYS A 28 1.76 10.46 11.25
N ASN A 29 0.46 10.69 11.38
CA ASN A 29 -0.23 11.89 10.92
C ASN A 29 -0.25 12.08 9.39
N LYS A 30 -0.05 11.01 8.62
CA LYS A 30 -0.15 11.03 7.15
C LYS A 30 -0.94 9.83 6.64
N TRP A 31 -1.64 10.06 5.54
CA TRP A 31 -2.26 8.97 4.79
C TRP A 31 -1.18 8.15 4.09
N ASP A 32 -1.36 6.84 4.11
CA ASP A 32 -0.41 5.90 3.53
C ASP A 32 -1.18 4.65 3.06
N LEU A 33 -0.49 3.77 2.36
CA LEU A 33 -1.01 2.48 1.95
C LEU A 33 -0.43 1.38 2.84
N PRO A 34 -1.19 0.32 3.14
CA PRO A 34 -0.68 -0.77 3.96
C PRO A 34 0.50 -1.47 3.28
N LYS A 35 1.56 -1.66 4.04
CA LYS A 35 2.80 -2.27 3.60
C LYS A 35 3.66 -2.66 4.79
N GLY A 36 4.63 -3.53 4.56
CA GLY A 36 5.59 -3.85 5.58
C GLY A 36 6.80 -4.58 5.04
N LYS A 37 7.75 -4.83 5.92
CA LYS A 37 9.03 -5.42 5.59
C LYS A 37 8.88 -6.86 5.12
N ILE A 38 9.55 -7.19 4.01
CA ILE A 38 9.56 -8.57 3.49
C ILE A 38 10.36 -9.44 4.46
N GLY A 39 9.66 -10.42 5.05
CA GLY A 39 10.29 -11.36 5.97
C GLY A 39 11.10 -12.42 5.25
N LYS A 40 11.97 -13.09 6.01
CA LYS A 40 12.70 -14.26 5.52
C LYS A 40 11.70 -15.36 5.16
N ASN A 41 11.92 -16.03 4.04
CA ASN A 41 11.09 -17.15 3.56
C ASN A 41 9.67 -16.77 3.16
N ARG A 42 9.39 -15.48 2.93
CA ARG A 42 8.11 -15.02 2.38
C ARG A 42 8.32 -14.41 1.00
N SER A 43 7.36 -14.70 0.11
CA SER A 43 7.31 -14.00 -1.17
C SER A 43 6.87 -12.54 -0.96
N LYS A 44 7.14 -11.71 -1.94
CA LYS A 44 6.67 -10.31 -1.93
C LYS A 44 5.15 -10.25 -1.86
N LEU A 45 4.46 -11.10 -2.62
CA LEU A 45 2.99 -11.14 -2.63
C LEU A 45 2.43 -11.58 -1.28
N ASP A 46 2.96 -12.65 -0.69
CA ASP A 46 2.52 -13.12 0.63
C ASP A 46 2.75 -12.05 1.70
N THR A 47 3.87 -11.35 1.62
CA THR A 47 4.16 -10.24 2.53
C THR A 47 3.13 -9.14 2.40
N ALA A 48 2.79 -8.73 1.16
CA ALA A 48 1.78 -7.69 0.94
C ALA A 48 0.43 -8.08 1.55
N ILE A 49 -0.01 -9.31 1.34
CA ILE A 49 -1.29 -9.83 1.88
C ILE A 49 -1.24 -9.84 3.41
N GLU A 50 -0.16 -10.35 3.99
CA GLU A 50 0.02 -10.42 5.44
C GLU A 50 0.01 -9.03 6.08
N GLU A 51 0.73 -8.08 5.49
CA GLU A 51 0.83 -6.72 6.00
C GLU A 51 -0.49 -5.96 5.92
N ILE A 52 -1.27 -6.17 4.86
CA ILE A 52 -2.62 -5.60 4.77
C ILE A 52 -3.46 -6.09 5.96
N TYR A 53 -3.42 -7.38 6.24
CA TYR A 53 -4.13 -7.96 7.39
C TYR A 53 -3.62 -7.39 8.72
N GLU A 54 -2.32 -7.39 8.92
CA GLU A 54 -1.71 -6.91 10.19
C GLU A 54 -2.00 -5.44 10.46
N GLU A 55 -1.97 -4.60 9.43
CA GLU A 55 -2.14 -3.16 9.60
C GLU A 55 -3.60 -2.70 9.62
N THR A 56 -4.52 -3.46 9.05
CA THR A 56 -5.91 -3.02 8.88
C THR A 56 -6.96 -3.97 9.44
N GLY A 57 -6.63 -5.23 9.65
CA GLY A 57 -7.60 -6.26 10.04
C GLY A 57 -8.39 -6.83 8.87
N VAL A 58 -8.13 -6.42 7.64
CA VAL A 58 -8.82 -6.97 6.46
C VAL A 58 -8.41 -8.42 6.25
N PHE A 59 -9.40 -9.33 6.18
CA PHE A 59 -9.14 -10.75 6.05
C PHE A 59 -8.56 -11.12 4.69
N LYS A 60 -7.54 -11.97 4.72
CA LYS A 60 -6.83 -12.46 3.53
C LYS A 60 -7.76 -13.14 2.52
N LYS A 61 -8.76 -13.87 3.00
CA LYS A 61 -9.74 -14.56 2.14
C LYS A 61 -10.54 -13.63 1.24
N ASN A 62 -10.64 -12.35 1.62
CA ASN A 62 -11.37 -11.34 0.87
C ASN A 62 -10.48 -10.56 -0.11
N LEU A 63 -9.20 -10.86 -0.16
CA LEU A 63 -8.23 -10.22 -1.05
C LEU A 63 -7.92 -11.12 -2.24
N LYS A 64 -8.08 -10.57 -3.45
CA LYS A 64 -7.68 -11.23 -4.68
C LYS A 64 -6.68 -10.35 -5.40
N VAL A 65 -5.47 -10.85 -5.65
CA VAL A 65 -4.47 -10.10 -6.39
C VAL A 65 -4.92 -9.95 -7.85
N VAL A 66 -4.80 -8.73 -8.37
CA VAL A 66 -5.10 -8.40 -9.76
C VAL A 66 -3.83 -8.36 -10.58
N LYS A 67 -2.85 -7.60 -10.12
CA LYS A 67 -1.54 -7.51 -10.78
C LYS A 67 -0.50 -6.85 -9.89
N LYS A 68 0.77 -7.05 -10.26
CA LYS A 68 1.91 -6.34 -9.68
C LYS A 68 1.99 -4.96 -10.33
N LEU A 69 2.23 -3.94 -9.50
CA LEU A 69 2.39 -2.55 -9.93
C LEU A 69 3.87 -2.18 -9.99
N VAL A 70 4.17 -0.96 -10.44
CA VAL A 70 5.54 -0.44 -10.41
C VAL A 70 5.99 -0.24 -8.96
N PRO A 71 7.27 -0.50 -8.65
CA PRO A 71 7.78 -0.25 -7.31
C PRO A 71 8.00 1.24 -7.06
N THR A 72 8.06 1.63 -5.79
CA THR A 72 8.46 2.97 -5.37
C THR A 72 9.73 2.91 -4.55
N TYR A 73 10.48 4.01 -4.56
CA TYR A 73 11.78 4.11 -3.89
C TYR A 73 11.87 5.43 -3.13
N TYR A 74 12.50 5.39 -1.96
CA TYR A 74 12.90 6.61 -1.27
C TYR A 74 14.03 6.31 -0.30
N PHE A 75 14.78 7.36 0.06
CA PHE A 75 15.82 7.25 1.07
C PHE A 75 15.26 7.59 2.44
N LYS A 76 15.63 6.78 3.42
CA LYS A 76 15.29 6.99 4.82
C LYS A 76 16.58 7.00 5.64
N LYS A 77 16.70 7.96 6.56
CA LYS A 77 17.82 7.97 7.51
C LYS A 77 17.53 7.00 8.65
N ILE A 78 18.44 6.03 8.80
CA ILE A 78 18.41 5.07 9.92
C ILE A 78 19.80 5.11 10.56
N ASN A 79 19.87 5.50 11.84
CA ASN A 79 21.11 5.64 12.57
C ASN A 79 22.15 6.50 11.84
N GLY A 80 21.70 7.62 11.26
CA GLY A 80 22.56 8.58 10.56
C GLY A 80 22.96 8.16 9.15
N LYS A 81 22.53 6.98 8.67
CA LYS A 81 22.85 6.48 7.33
C LYS A 81 21.63 6.56 6.42
N ASN A 82 21.87 6.93 5.15
CA ASN A 82 20.82 6.89 4.14
C ASN A 82 20.61 5.45 3.70
N VAL A 83 19.40 4.96 3.91
CA VAL A 83 18.99 3.61 3.51
C VAL A 83 17.95 3.73 2.41
N LEU A 84 18.18 3.04 1.29
CA LEU A 84 17.21 2.99 0.19
C LEU A 84 16.08 2.04 0.58
N LYS A 85 14.86 2.56 0.61
CA LYS A 85 13.66 1.75 0.82
C LYS A 85 12.95 1.54 -0.50
N GLN A 86 12.78 0.27 -0.86
CA GLN A 86 12.04 -0.14 -2.05
C GLN A 86 10.75 -0.81 -1.61
N THR A 87 9.62 -0.36 -2.16
CA THR A 87 8.34 -1.01 -1.92
C THR A 87 7.82 -1.63 -3.21
N THR A 88 7.54 -2.92 -3.17
CA THR A 88 6.83 -3.63 -4.21
C THR A 88 5.34 -3.52 -3.93
N TRP A 89 4.57 -3.04 -4.90
CA TRP A 89 3.14 -2.84 -4.77
C TRP A 89 2.36 -3.83 -5.60
N TYR A 90 1.20 -4.25 -5.06
CA TYR A 90 0.23 -5.07 -5.79
C TYR A 90 -1.14 -4.41 -5.73
N ARG A 91 -1.92 -4.61 -6.76
CA ARG A 91 -3.33 -4.25 -6.77
C ARG A 91 -4.15 -5.45 -6.33
N PHE A 92 -5.06 -5.23 -5.39
CA PHE A 92 -5.99 -6.25 -4.90
C PHE A 92 -7.42 -5.78 -5.09
N ASN A 93 -8.29 -6.71 -5.41
CA ASN A 93 -9.73 -6.52 -5.28
C ASN A 93 -10.17 -7.07 -3.92
N TYR A 94 -11.05 -6.33 -3.27
CA TYR A 94 -11.64 -6.73 -1.99
C TYR A 94 -13.09 -7.14 -2.22
N SER A 95 -13.46 -8.34 -1.73
CA SER A 95 -14.81 -8.91 -1.90
C SER A 95 -15.59 -9.00 -0.59
N GLY A 96 -15.07 -8.46 0.50
CA GLY A 96 -15.73 -8.49 1.79
C GLY A 96 -16.71 -7.33 1.99
N ASP A 97 -17.20 -7.23 3.20
CA ASP A 97 -18.11 -6.15 3.63
C ASP A 97 -17.31 -4.87 3.89
N LEU A 98 -17.66 -3.78 3.19
CA LEU A 98 -17.01 -2.48 3.38
C LEU A 98 -17.35 -1.86 4.74
N GLU A 99 -18.42 -2.33 5.40
CA GLU A 99 -18.81 -1.88 6.74
C GLU A 99 -18.13 -2.68 7.86
N ALA A 100 -17.36 -3.73 7.51
CA ALA A 100 -16.65 -4.51 8.52
C ALA A 100 -15.66 -3.61 9.26
N PRO A 101 -15.57 -3.73 10.60
CA PRO A 101 -14.68 -2.87 11.38
C PRO A 101 -13.21 -3.18 11.08
N PHE A 102 -12.39 -2.12 11.05
CA PHE A 102 -10.95 -2.25 10.96
C PHE A 102 -10.33 -2.56 12.33
N VAL A 103 -9.14 -3.14 12.31
CA VAL A 103 -8.30 -3.32 13.49
C VAL A 103 -6.94 -2.68 13.20
N PRO A 104 -6.82 -1.34 13.38
CA PRO A 104 -5.56 -0.66 13.10
C PRO A 104 -4.44 -1.13 14.01
N ALA A 105 -3.24 -1.25 13.45
CA ALA A 105 -2.04 -1.63 14.23
C ALA A 105 -1.51 -0.43 15.01
N LEU A 106 -2.08 -0.18 16.19
CA LEU A 106 -1.74 0.97 17.03
C LEU A 106 -0.26 0.97 17.46
N ASP A 107 0.33 -0.20 17.65
CA ASP A 107 1.74 -0.37 17.99
C ASP A 107 2.67 0.01 16.83
N GLU A 108 2.16 0.13 15.63
CA GLU A 108 2.89 0.60 14.45
C GLU A 108 2.55 2.05 14.09
N ASN A 109 1.96 2.80 15.02
CA ASN A 109 1.56 4.20 14.84
C ASN A 109 0.47 4.40 13.77
N ILE A 110 -0.34 3.39 13.52
CA ILE A 110 -1.51 3.47 12.65
C ILE A 110 -2.72 3.74 13.55
N THR A 111 -3.30 4.93 13.43
CA THR A 111 -4.38 5.36 14.31
C THR A 111 -5.75 4.98 13.78
N HIS A 112 -5.90 4.91 12.46
CA HIS A 112 -7.15 4.45 11.84
C HIS A 112 -6.94 4.03 10.39
N CYS A 113 -7.94 3.36 9.84
CA CYS A 113 -8.02 2.95 8.45
C CYS A 113 -9.33 3.47 7.86
N GLU A 114 -9.34 3.71 6.56
CA GLU A 114 -10.52 4.26 5.92
C GLU A 114 -10.62 3.80 4.46
N TRP A 115 -11.82 3.46 4.03
CA TRP A 115 -12.15 3.32 2.62
C TRP A 115 -12.45 4.71 2.08
N VAL A 116 -11.65 5.18 1.11
CA VAL A 116 -11.80 6.52 0.53
C VAL A 116 -12.19 6.41 -0.93
N ASP A 117 -13.32 7.05 -1.29
CA ASP A 117 -13.78 7.07 -2.67
C ASP A 117 -12.77 7.77 -3.57
N ILE A 118 -12.59 7.26 -4.79
CA ILE A 118 -11.61 7.82 -5.74
C ILE A 118 -11.93 9.27 -6.14
N VAL A 119 -13.18 9.73 -5.97
CA VAL A 119 -13.53 11.14 -6.21
C VAL A 119 -13.02 12.06 -5.09
N ASP A 120 -12.65 11.50 -3.94
CA ASP A 120 -12.17 12.24 -2.77
C ASP A 120 -10.66 12.20 -2.60
N MET A 121 -9.91 11.89 -3.65
CA MET A 121 -8.45 11.76 -3.57
C MET A 121 -7.72 13.06 -3.17
N LYS A 122 -8.34 14.22 -3.36
CA LYS A 122 -7.77 15.48 -2.87
C LYS A 122 -7.48 15.44 -1.38
N LYS A 123 -8.36 14.83 -0.60
CA LYS A 123 -8.19 14.64 0.84
C LYS A 123 -6.90 13.90 1.15
N ILE A 124 -6.61 12.85 0.37
CA ILE A 124 -5.41 12.03 0.53
C ILE A 124 -4.17 12.80 0.06
N PHE A 125 -4.22 13.39 -1.13
CA PHE A 125 -3.09 14.08 -1.74
C PHE A 125 -2.60 15.29 -0.97
N LYS A 126 -3.46 15.91 -0.16
CA LYS A 126 -3.08 17.02 0.71
C LYS A 126 -2.15 16.61 1.84
N ASN A 127 -2.18 15.34 2.24
CA ASN A 127 -1.45 14.88 3.40
C ASN A 127 -0.96 13.44 3.23
N THR A 128 -0.15 13.22 2.19
CA THR A 128 0.49 11.94 1.94
C THR A 128 1.90 12.15 1.41
N HIS A 129 2.67 11.08 1.30
CA HIS A 129 4.00 11.12 0.70
C HIS A 129 3.89 11.17 -0.82
N GLU A 130 4.85 11.85 -1.48
CA GLU A 130 4.87 11.97 -2.93
C GLU A 130 4.89 10.61 -3.64
N ARG A 131 5.61 9.62 -3.10
CA ARG A 131 5.67 8.27 -3.65
C ARG A 131 4.32 7.56 -3.61
N ILE A 132 3.48 7.86 -2.61
CA ILE A 132 2.13 7.30 -2.49
C ILE A 132 1.21 7.95 -3.51
N LYS A 133 1.28 9.27 -3.64
CA LYS A 133 0.54 10.00 -4.66
C LYS A 133 0.87 9.47 -6.06
N TYR A 134 2.15 9.23 -6.33
CA TYR A 134 2.63 8.70 -7.61
C TYR A 134 1.98 7.35 -7.95
N ILE A 135 2.02 6.39 -7.03
CA ILE A 135 1.48 5.06 -7.30
C ILE A 135 -0.05 5.08 -7.42
N ILE A 136 -0.72 5.95 -6.67
CA ILE A 136 -2.18 6.12 -6.78
C ILE A 136 -2.54 6.76 -8.12
N ASP A 137 -1.82 7.78 -8.56
CA ASP A 137 -2.05 8.41 -9.87
C ASP A 137 -1.95 7.38 -11.00
N LEU A 138 -0.92 6.52 -10.97
CA LEU A 138 -0.76 5.46 -11.96
C LEU A 138 -1.92 4.46 -11.92
N PHE A 139 -2.34 4.08 -10.72
CA PHE A 139 -3.50 3.19 -10.54
C PHE A 139 -4.77 3.80 -11.14
N LEU A 140 -5.02 5.08 -10.91
CA LEU A 140 -6.21 5.77 -11.42
C LEU A 140 -6.19 5.88 -12.94
N VAL A 141 -5.02 6.10 -13.55
CA VAL A 141 -4.85 6.09 -15.00
C VAL A 141 -5.17 4.71 -15.57
N ASP A 142 -4.64 3.65 -14.98
CA ASP A 142 -4.91 2.27 -15.39
C ASP A 142 -6.39 1.93 -15.28
N LEU A 143 -7.01 2.30 -14.16
CA LEU A 143 -8.43 2.05 -13.91
C LEU A 143 -9.31 2.73 -14.96
N LYS A 144 -8.99 3.97 -15.31
CA LYS A 144 -9.71 4.73 -16.36
C LYS A 144 -9.56 4.06 -17.71
N ALA A 145 -8.36 3.60 -18.06
CA ALA A 145 -8.11 2.89 -19.33
C ALA A 145 -8.87 1.57 -19.39
N GLU A 146 -8.90 0.81 -18.30
CA GLU A 146 -9.67 -0.44 -18.20
C GLU A 146 -11.16 -0.21 -18.42
N ARG A 147 -11.71 0.84 -17.82
CA ARG A 147 -13.14 1.19 -17.95
C ARG A 147 -13.51 1.62 -19.36
N LYS A 148 -12.63 2.30 -20.08
CA LYS A 148 -12.84 2.65 -21.49
C LYS A 148 -12.90 1.40 -22.38
N LYS A 149 -12.04 0.41 -22.12
CA LYS A 149 -12.06 -0.86 -22.86
C LYS A 149 -13.36 -1.65 -22.66
N GLN A 150 -13.95 -1.57 -21.47
CA GLN A 150 -15.21 -2.26 -21.16
C GLN A 150 -16.41 -1.64 -21.87
N LEU A 151 -16.31 -0.38 -22.29
CA LEU A 151 -17.39 0.33 -22.99
C LEU A 151 -17.39 0.11 -24.52
N ASN A 152 -16.36 -0.50 -25.07
CA ASN A 152 -16.24 -0.78 -26.51
C ASN A 152 -16.67 -2.21 -26.83
#